data_7df02110bbba8c2dbddc5d63ac00b822
#
_entry.id   7df02110bbba8c2dbddc5d63ac00b822
#
_cell.length_a   1.000
_cell.length_b   1.000
_cell.length_c   1.000
_cell.angle_alpha   90.00
_cell.angle_beta   90.00
_cell.angle_gamma   90.00
#
_symmetry.space_group_name_H-M   'P 1'
#
loop_
_entity.id
_entity.type
_entity.pdbx_description
1 polymer ?
#
loop_
_entity_poly.entity_id
_entity_poly.type
_entity_poly.pdbx_seq_one_letter_code
_entity_poly.pdbx_strand_id
1 'polypeptide(L)'
;MNPVGRRQFLQSAIAASAVLPRYARAATDTQPDSNFNGVQIGVITYSFRSMPGSAEDLLGYLVQCGLSSVELMGGPAEEFARKHTPETGIGGPMDGFKALRKLYNNAGVHIHIVKFGNIGEPGMSDEQIEYCFQAAKALGATGITREMSRRAAWKLGPIADKHGIWVGFHNHTQITPTSYDGAMLSYGKHLGINLDIGHYVAGTGESAIPFIEKHHDRIISLHLKDRKKNDGPNMPFGEGDTQVAEVLQFMKKNQFAFPGDIELEYPIPEGSNAVKEVARCVRFCEKALV
;
A
#
# COMPACT_ATOMS: atom_id res chain seq x y z
N MET A 1 -71.64 -20.43 11.89
CA MET A 1 -70.37 -21.08 12.23
C MET A 1 -69.18 -20.24 11.68
N ASN A 2 -68.39 -19.70 12.59
CA ASN A 2 -67.37 -18.67 12.26
C ASN A 2 -66.17 -19.20 11.47
N PRO A 3 -65.60 -18.40 10.57
CA PRO A 3 -64.33 -18.70 9.93
C PRO A 3 -63.15 -18.19 10.80
N VAL A 4 -62.14 -19.04 10.89
CA VAL A 4 -60.91 -18.85 11.67
C VAL A 4 -59.96 -17.88 10.93
N GLY A 5 -59.39 -16.96 11.72
CA GLY A 5 -58.56 -15.86 11.24
C GLY A 5 -57.18 -16.25 10.68
N ARG A 6 -56.77 -15.50 9.68
CA ARG A 6 -55.40 -15.47 9.15
C ARG A 6 -54.45 -14.81 10.15
N ARG A 7 -53.48 -15.57 10.68
CA ARG A 7 -52.32 -15.01 11.40
C ARG A 7 -51.36 -14.37 10.41
N GLN A 8 -51.20 -13.08 10.52
CA GLN A 8 -50.14 -12.32 9.89
C GLN A 8 -48.81 -12.65 10.57
N PHE A 9 -47.84 -13.19 9.83
CA PHE A 9 -46.46 -13.25 10.26
C PHE A 9 -45.81 -11.88 9.96
N LEU A 10 -45.57 -11.11 11.02
CA LEU A 10 -44.70 -9.95 10.97
C LEU A 10 -43.23 -10.44 10.91
N GLN A 11 -42.63 -10.28 9.75
CA GLN A 11 -41.18 -10.40 9.59
C GLN A 11 -40.52 -9.15 10.19
N SER A 12 -39.89 -9.30 11.34
CA SER A 12 -39.02 -8.26 11.91
C SER A 12 -37.69 -8.28 11.16
N ALA A 13 -37.53 -7.35 10.26
CA ALA A 13 -36.22 -7.05 9.68
C ALA A 13 -35.36 -6.35 10.74
N ILE A 14 -34.42 -7.07 11.32
CA ILE A 14 -33.37 -6.49 12.16
C ILE A 14 -32.42 -5.78 11.22
N ALA A 15 -32.54 -4.45 11.15
CA ALA A 15 -31.54 -3.60 10.53
C ALA A 15 -30.29 -3.59 11.44
N ALA A 16 -29.26 -4.31 11.05
CA ALA A 16 -27.95 -4.18 11.66
C ALA A 16 -27.38 -2.80 11.26
N SER A 17 -27.63 -1.80 12.09
CA SER A 17 -26.99 -0.50 11.99
C SER A 17 -25.53 -0.68 12.37
N ALA A 18 -24.64 -0.78 11.37
CA ALA A 18 -23.21 -0.68 11.58
C ALA A 18 -22.90 0.69 12.17
N VAL A 19 -22.53 0.73 13.45
CA VAL A 19 -22.03 1.91 14.12
C VAL A 19 -20.63 2.18 13.57
N LEU A 20 -20.54 2.97 12.51
CA LEU A 20 -19.27 3.54 12.08
C LEU A 20 -18.78 4.49 13.18
N PRO A 21 -17.48 4.40 13.57
CA PRO A 21 -16.93 5.32 14.57
C PRO A 21 -17.12 6.78 14.14
N ARG A 22 -17.42 7.63 15.12
CA ARG A 22 -17.79 9.04 15.00
C ARG A 22 -16.76 9.96 14.29
N TYR A 23 -15.67 9.42 13.75
CA TYR A 23 -14.61 10.18 13.07
C TYR A 23 -14.93 10.55 11.61
N ALA A 24 -16.02 10.03 11.04
CA ALA A 24 -16.38 10.21 9.62
C ALA A 24 -17.24 11.47 9.33
N ARG A 25 -17.24 12.50 10.17
CA ARG A 25 -18.18 13.63 9.98
C ARG A 25 -17.52 15.01 9.94
N ALA A 26 -16.41 15.13 9.23
CA ALA A 26 -15.86 16.42 8.80
C ALA A 26 -15.02 16.27 7.51
N ALA A 27 -15.43 15.40 6.58
CA ALA A 27 -14.90 15.41 5.23
C ALA A 27 -15.94 16.09 4.33
N THR A 28 -15.49 16.98 3.50
CA THR A 28 -16.20 17.51 2.33
C THR A 28 -16.86 16.36 1.57
N ASP A 29 -18.03 16.57 0.94
CA ASP A 29 -18.80 15.58 0.14
C ASP A 29 -18.02 14.98 -1.05
N THR A 30 -16.74 15.28 -1.21
CA THR A 30 -15.86 14.76 -2.26
C THR A 30 -14.95 13.67 -1.72
N GLN A 31 -14.90 12.54 -2.45
CA GLN A 31 -13.93 11.47 -2.19
C GLN A 31 -12.49 12.01 -2.32
N PRO A 32 -11.52 11.43 -1.59
CA PRO A 32 -10.13 11.83 -1.71
C PRO A 32 -9.63 11.60 -3.15
N ASP A 33 -8.83 12.54 -3.64
CA ASP A 33 -8.09 12.42 -4.89
C ASP A 33 -6.66 12.89 -4.66
N SER A 34 -5.72 11.97 -4.78
CA SER A 34 -4.29 12.23 -4.64
C SER A 34 -3.51 11.97 -5.93
N ASN A 35 -4.20 12.05 -7.09
CA ASN A 35 -3.53 12.09 -8.38
C ASN A 35 -3.24 13.56 -8.75
N PHE A 36 -1.99 13.96 -8.58
CA PHE A 36 -1.55 15.33 -8.88
C PHE A 36 -0.88 15.39 -10.26
N ASN A 37 -1.57 15.97 -11.23
CA ASN A 37 -1.06 16.14 -12.60
C ASN A 37 -0.54 14.84 -13.25
N GLY A 38 -1.24 13.71 -13.02
CA GLY A 38 -0.92 12.42 -13.60
C GLY A 38 0.01 11.55 -12.74
N VAL A 39 0.52 12.05 -11.61
CA VAL A 39 1.30 11.27 -10.65
C VAL A 39 0.42 10.87 -9.47
N GLN A 40 0.19 9.57 -9.30
CA GLN A 40 -0.55 9.04 -8.16
C GLN A 40 0.32 9.08 -6.91
N ILE A 41 -0.13 9.78 -5.88
CA ILE A 41 0.47 9.76 -4.55
C ILE A 41 -0.34 8.81 -3.66
N GLY A 42 0.37 7.90 -3.00
CA GLY A 42 -0.17 6.98 -2.02
C GLY A 42 0.59 7.07 -0.70
N VAL A 43 0.38 6.08 0.15
CA VAL A 43 1.13 5.88 1.38
C VAL A 43 1.22 4.39 1.70
N ILE A 44 2.36 3.94 2.20
CA ILE A 44 2.42 2.64 2.88
C ILE A 44 1.89 2.79 4.31
N THR A 45 0.96 1.93 4.72
CA THR A 45 0.29 2.06 6.03
C THR A 45 1.22 1.85 7.23
N TYR A 46 2.44 1.35 7.02
CA TYR A 46 3.53 1.36 8.02
C TYR A 46 3.83 2.76 8.56
N SER A 47 3.54 3.80 7.78
CA SER A 47 3.65 5.21 8.18
C SER A 47 2.81 5.55 9.42
N PHE A 48 1.76 4.79 9.70
CA PHE A 48 0.86 4.99 10.85
C PHE A 48 1.15 4.03 12.02
N ARG A 49 2.30 3.34 12.05
CA ARG A 49 2.66 2.31 13.07
C ARG A 49 2.64 2.79 14.53
N SER A 50 2.67 4.08 14.77
CA SER A 50 2.55 4.69 16.11
C SER A 50 1.11 4.95 16.56
N MET A 51 0.12 4.57 15.73
CA MET A 51 -1.30 4.82 15.96
C MET A 51 -2.09 3.50 15.95
N PRO A 52 -3.35 3.47 16.39
CA PRO A 52 -4.22 2.31 16.18
C PRO A 52 -4.19 1.85 14.73
N GLY A 53 -4.10 0.54 14.49
CA GLY A 53 -3.73 -0.01 13.20
C GLY A 53 -4.75 -1.00 12.62
N SER A 54 -6.04 -0.96 13.03
CA SER A 54 -7.05 -1.73 12.33
C SER A 54 -7.21 -1.24 10.89
N ALA A 55 -7.70 -2.09 9.98
CA ALA A 55 -7.91 -1.68 8.61
C ALA A 55 -8.89 -0.50 8.49
N GLU A 56 -9.86 -0.41 9.41
CA GLU A 56 -10.82 0.69 9.50
C GLU A 56 -10.17 1.99 10.00
N ASP A 57 -9.31 1.91 11.03
CA ASP A 57 -8.55 3.07 11.51
C ASP A 57 -7.66 3.63 10.39
N LEU A 58 -6.92 2.74 9.72
CA LEU A 58 -6.04 3.09 8.61
C LEU A 58 -6.81 3.79 7.48
N LEU A 59 -7.99 3.27 7.10
CA LEU A 59 -8.85 3.92 6.12
C LEU A 59 -9.24 5.35 6.56
N GLY A 60 -9.58 5.50 7.84
CA GLY A 60 -9.90 6.82 8.41
C GLY A 60 -8.73 7.80 8.30
N TYR A 61 -7.49 7.34 8.49
CA TYR A 61 -6.29 8.20 8.33
C TYR A 61 -6.03 8.57 6.88
N LEU A 62 -6.20 7.62 5.94
CA LEU A 62 -6.05 7.87 4.51
C LEU A 62 -7.00 8.97 4.04
N VAL A 63 -8.28 8.87 4.39
CA VAL A 63 -9.29 9.88 4.06
C VAL A 63 -8.95 11.24 4.67
N GLN A 64 -8.52 11.27 5.95
CA GLN A 64 -8.09 12.51 6.61
C GLN A 64 -6.87 13.16 5.93
N CYS A 65 -5.98 12.37 5.36
CA CYS A 65 -4.82 12.85 4.60
C CYS A 65 -5.15 13.24 3.15
N GLY A 66 -6.38 12.97 2.67
CA GLY A 66 -6.77 13.22 1.27
C GLY A 66 -6.17 12.20 0.27
N LEU A 67 -5.78 11.01 0.74
CA LEU A 67 -5.13 9.98 -0.07
C LEU A 67 -6.15 9.01 -0.68
N SER A 68 -6.07 8.81 -1.99
CA SER A 68 -6.92 7.90 -2.78
C SER A 68 -6.24 6.56 -3.12
N SER A 69 -4.99 6.36 -2.70
CA SER A 69 -4.18 5.18 -3.03
C SER A 69 -3.37 4.70 -1.82
N VAL A 70 -3.20 3.39 -1.67
CA VAL A 70 -2.51 2.80 -0.52
C VAL A 70 -1.75 1.52 -0.84
N GLU A 71 -0.53 1.42 -0.30
CA GLU A 71 0.16 0.15 -0.03
C GLU A 71 -0.23 -0.32 1.36
N LEU A 72 -1.08 -1.36 1.43
CA LEU A 72 -1.64 -1.85 2.69
C LEU A 72 -0.76 -2.94 3.30
N MET A 73 -0.37 -2.80 4.58
CA MET A 73 0.26 -3.88 5.32
C MET A 73 -0.66 -5.11 5.41
N GLY A 74 -0.10 -6.30 5.21
CA GLY A 74 -0.85 -7.56 5.20
C GLY A 74 -1.56 -7.88 6.52
N GLY A 75 -0.91 -7.60 7.66
CA GLY A 75 -1.49 -7.90 8.98
C GLY A 75 -2.88 -7.31 9.22
N PRO A 76 -3.08 -5.99 9.08
CA PRO A 76 -4.43 -5.38 9.16
C PRO A 76 -5.42 -5.96 8.15
N ALA A 77 -4.97 -6.25 6.92
CA ALA A 77 -5.83 -6.84 5.89
C ALA A 77 -6.29 -8.25 6.27
N GLU A 78 -5.40 -9.09 6.77
CA GLU A 78 -5.71 -10.46 7.22
C GLU A 78 -6.58 -10.47 8.46
N GLU A 79 -6.33 -9.57 9.41
CA GLU A 79 -7.16 -9.43 10.61
C GLU A 79 -8.60 -9.04 10.25
N PHE A 80 -8.77 -8.05 9.36
CA PHE A 80 -10.08 -7.67 8.86
C PHE A 80 -10.76 -8.84 8.12
N ALA A 81 -10.05 -9.50 7.22
CA ALA A 81 -10.59 -10.60 6.42
C ALA A 81 -11.08 -11.75 7.32
N ARG A 82 -10.30 -12.11 8.33
CA ARG A 82 -10.68 -13.16 9.31
C ARG A 82 -11.95 -12.80 10.06
N LYS A 83 -12.15 -11.55 10.47
CA LYS A 83 -13.35 -11.07 11.19
C LYS A 83 -14.60 -11.05 10.31
N HIS A 84 -14.42 -10.88 9.00
CA HIS A 84 -15.52 -10.70 8.04
C HIS A 84 -15.73 -11.90 7.11
N THR A 85 -15.05 -13.01 7.34
CA THR A 85 -15.33 -14.27 6.67
C THR A 85 -16.42 -15.01 7.47
N PRO A 86 -17.56 -15.40 6.83
CA PRO A 86 -18.66 -16.07 7.54
C PRO A 86 -18.20 -17.40 8.15
N GLU A 87 -18.50 -17.63 9.43
CA GLU A 87 -18.21 -18.90 10.12
C GLU A 87 -19.02 -20.08 9.54
N THR A 88 -20.12 -19.79 8.86
CA THR A 88 -21.08 -20.78 8.35
C THR A 88 -20.62 -21.51 7.07
N GLY A 89 -19.41 -21.26 6.59
CA GLY A 89 -18.88 -21.90 5.38
C GLY A 89 -19.60 -21.52 4.06
N ILE A 90 -20.61 -20.64 4.12
CA ILE A 90 -21.25 -20.04 2.94
C ILE A 90 -20.45 -18.78 2.60
N GLY A 91 -19.33 -18.97 1.93
CA GLY A 91 -18.40 -17.91 1.53
C GLY A 91 -17.00 -18.51 1.34
N GLY A 92 -16.24 -17.98 0.38
CA GLY A 92 -14.88 -18.43 0.17
C GLY A 92 -13.91 -17.77 1.16
N PRO A 93 -12.71 -18.34 1.34
CA PRO A 93 -11.69 -17.79 2.25
C PRO A 93 -11.23 -16.38 1.86
N MET A 94 -11.57 -15.91 0.65
CA MET A 94 -11.23 -14.57 0.15
C MET A 94 -12.35 -13.53 0.32
N ASP A 95 -13.51 -13.88 0.88
CA ASP A 95 -14.65 -12.96 0.94
C ASP A 95 -14.42 -11.80 1.92
N GLY A 96 -13.68 -12.02 3.01
CA GLY A 96 -13.26 -10.95 3.90
C GLY A 96 -12.34 -9.92 3.21
N PHE A 97 -11.44 -10.35 2.35
CA PHE A 97 -10.60 -9.44 1.54
C PHE A 97 -11.42 -8.67 0.49
N LYS A 98 -12.42 -9.31 -0.14
CA LYS A 98 -13.35 -8.61 -1.04
C LYS A 98 -14.19 -7.57 -0.29
N ALA A 99 -14.62 -7.89 0.94
CA ALA A 99 -15.32 -6.94 1.81
C ALA A 99 -14.43 -5.74 2.16
N LEU A 100 -13.16 -5.97 2.48
CA LEU A 100 -12.18 -4.91 2.71
C LEU A 100 -11.97 -4.02 1.49
N ARG A 101 -11.76 -4.62 0.31
CA ARG A 101 -11.69 -3.89 -0.95
C ARG A 101 -12.92 -2.99 -1.16
N LYS A 102 -14.12 -3.54 -0.93
CA LYS A 102 -15.36 -2.78 -1.06
C LYS A 102 -15.43 -1.61 -0.09
N LEU A 103 -15.01 -1.82 1.17
CA LEU A 103 -14.96 -0.78 2.18
C LEU A 103 -14.06 0.39 1.75
N TYR A 104 -12.84 0.09 1.29
CA TYR A 104 -11.88 1.10 0.85
C TYR A 104 -12.34 1.82 -0.41
N ASN A 105 -12.80 1.09 -1.42
CA ASN A 105 -13.30 1.68 -2.66
C ASN A 105 -14.53 2.58 -2.45
N ASN A 106 -15.41 2.23 -1.52
CA ASN A 106 -16.56 3.08 -1.16
C ASN A 106 -16.14 4.41 -0.55
N ALA A 107 -14.96 4.47 0.08
CA ALA A 107 -14.39 5.70 0.62
C ALA A 107 -13.48 6.43 -0.40
N GLY A 108 -13.39 5.96 -1.64
CA GLY A 108 -12.54 6.54 -2.67
C GLY A 108 -11.06 6.19 -2.55
N VAL A 109 -10.72 5.12 -1.81
CA VAL A 109 -9.34 4.66 -1.63
C VAL A 109 -9.12 3.35 -2.36
N HIS A 110 -8.08 3.27 -3.18
CA HIS A 110 -7.70 2.07 -3.91
C HIS A 110 -6.49 1.38 -3.25
N ILE A 111 -6.63 0.09 -2.94
CA ILE A 111 -5.51 -0.74 -2.48
C ILE A 111 -4.74 -1.20 -3.73
N HIS A 112 -3.64 -0.53 -4.07
CA HIS A 112 -2.88 -0.86 -5.27
C HIS A 112 -1.82 -1.95 -5.02
N ILE A 113 -1.31 -2.02 -3.80
CA ILE A 113 -0.33 -3.01 -3.34
C ILE A 113 -0.71 -3.51 -1.94
N VAL A 114 -0.39 -4.76 -1.64
CA VAL A 114 -0.41 -5.31 -0.28
C VAL A 114 0.99 -5.81 0.11
N LYS A 115 1.47 -5.43 1.30
CA LYS A 115 2.79 -5.86 1.78
C LYS A 115 2.68 -7.14 2.60
N PHE A 116 3.07 -8.27 1.99
CA PHE A 116 3.30 -9.55 2.67
C PHE A 116 4.81 -9.75 2.83
N GLY A 117 5.41 -9.11 3.84
CA GLY A 117 6.86 -9.00 3.99
C GLY A 117 7.62 -10.33 4.04
N ASN A 118 6.97 -11.41 4.44
CA ASN A 118 7.56 -12.74 4.56
C ASN A 118 7.24 -13.69 3.39
N ILE A 119 6.53 -13.22 2.36
CA ILE A 119 6.17 -14.08 1.23
C ILE A 119 7.43 -14.67 0.57
N GLY A 120 7.43 -16.00 0.37
CA GLY A 120 8.56 -16.71 -0.22
C GLY A 120 9.73 -16.98 0.73
N GLU A 121 9.60 -16.74 2.04
CA GLU A 121 10.60 -17.17 3.02
C GLU A 121 10.75 -18.70 3.06
N PRO A 122 11.93 -19.24 3.49
CA PRO A 122 12.24 -20.65 3.42
C PRO A 122 11.25 -21.61 4.08
N GLY A 123 10.60 -21.18 5.14
CA GLY A 123 9.60 -21.97 5.88
C GLY A 123 8.16 -21.86 5.34
N MET A 124 7.92 -21.03 4.33
CA MET A 124 6.58 -20.80 3.80
C MET A 124 6.20 -21.87 2.79
N SER A 125 5.05 -22.54 2.99
CA SER A 125 4.55 -23.55 2.06
C SER A 125 4.02 -22.92 0.76
N ASP A 126 3.85 -23.73 -0.28
CA ASP A 126 3.31 -23.24 -1.55
C ASP A 126 1.85 -22.82 -1.42
N GLU A 127 1.06 -23.47 -0.56
CA GLU A 127 -0.31 -23.10 -0.26
C GLU A 127 -0.40 -21.72 0.45
N GLN A 128 0.53 -21.46 1.36
CA GLN A 128 0.62 -20.16 2.02
C GLN A 128 1.00 -19.04 1.05
N ILE A 129 1.90 -19.33 0.10
CA ILE A 129 2.25 -18.37 -0.96
C ILE A 129 1.05 -18.15 -1.88
N GLU A 130 0.39 -19.22 -2.33
CA GLU A 130 -0.80 -19.15 -3.17
C GLU A 130 -1.91 -18.33 -2.50
N TYR A 131 -2.11 -18.49 -1.17
CA TYR A 131 -3.03 -17.70 -0.38
C TYR A 131 -2.72 -16.19 -0.47
N CYS A 132 -1.46 -15.77 -0.36
CA CYS A 132 -1.09 -14.35 -0.48
C CYS A 132 -1.44 -13.77 -1.85
N PHE A 133 -1.21 -14.53 -2.93
CA PHE A 133 -1.59 -14.08 -4.28
C PHE A 133 -3.11 -13.99 -4.46
N GLN A 134 -3.86 -14.95 -3.92
CA GLN A 134 -5.32 -14.92 -3.95
C GLN A 134 -5.87 -13.75 -3.12
N ALA A 135 -5.29 -13.47 -1.95
CA ALA A 135 -5.63 -12.32 -1.12
C ALA A 135 -5.37 -10.99 -1.85
N ALA A 136 -4.20 -10.84 -2.49
CA ALA A 136 -3.90 -9.66 -3.32
C ALA A 136 -4.95 -9.46 -4.41
N LYS A 137 -5.32 -10.50 -5.15
CA LYS A 137 -6.39 -10.45 -6.16
C LYS A 137 -7.74 -10.04 -5.55
N ALA A 138 -8.11 -10.62 -4.42
CA ALA A 138 -9.38 -10.32 -3.74
C ALA A 138 -9.43 -8.85 -3.26
N LEU A 139 -8.31 -8.31 -2.80
CA LEU A 139 -8.13 -6.90 -2.45
C LEU A 139 -8.17 -5.98 -3.68
N GLY A 140 -7.97 -6.52 -4.89
CA GLY A 140 -7.84 -5.73 -6.12
C GLY A 140 -6.45 -5.11 -6.30
N ALA A 141 -5.47 -5.56 -5.51
CA ALA A 141 -4.10 -5.13 -5.64
C ALA A 141 -3.45 -5.68 -6.92
N THR A 142 -2.61 -4.88 -7.55
CA THR A 142 -1.84 -5.27 -8.72
C THR A 142 -0.47 -5.85 -8.36
N GLY A 143 -0.05 -5.67 -7.12
CA GLY A 143 1.25 -6.13 -6.62
C GLY A 143 1.25 -6.52 -5.15
N ILE A 144 2.28 -7.30 -4.83
CA ILE A 144 2.70 -7.64 -3.48
C ILE A 144 4.11 -7.11 -3.29
N THR A 145 4.40 -6.48 -2.15
CA THR A 145 5.76 -6.05 -1.83
C THR A 145 6.37 -6.87 -0.71
N ARG A 146 7.68 -7.02 -0.78
CA ARG A 146 8.50 -7.67 0.23
C ARG A 146 9.94 -7.14 0.18
N GLU A 147 10.72 -7.45 1.21
CA GLU A 147 12.14 -7.12 1.25
C GLU A 147 12.94 -7.85 0.16
N MET A 148 14.02 -7.23 -0.33
CA MET A 148 14.86 -7.79 -1.39
C MET A 148 15.43 -9.16 -0.99
N SER A 149 15.18 -10.19 -1.83
CA SER A 149 15.71 -11.53 -1.63
C SER A 149 15.76 -12.29 -2.95
N ARG A 150 16.98 -12.63 -3.40
CA ARG A 150 17.17 -13.43 -4.61
C ARG A 150 16.53 -14.82 -4.52
N ARG A 151 16.57 -15.42 -3.33
CA ARG A 151 15.93 -16.74 -3.10
C ARG A 151 14.42 -16.65 -3.23
N ALA A 152 13.82 -15.63 -2.64
CA ALA A 152 12.38 -15.40 -2.79
C ALA A 152 12.02 -15.08 -4.24
N ALA A 153 12.80 -14.29 -4.96
CA ALA A 153 12.57 -14.01 -6.37
C ALA A 153 12.54 -15.29 -7.22
N TRP A 154 13.49 -16.19 -7.01
CA TRP A 154 13.51 -17.50 -7.69
C TRP A 154 12.23 -18.31 -7.41
N LYS A 155 11.78 -18.37 -6.14
CA LYS A 155 10.57 -19.10 -5.75
C LYS A 155 9.29 -18.43 -6.28
N LEU A 156 9.21 -17.11 -6.19
CA LEU A 156 7.99 -16.35 -6.46
C LEU A 156 7.79 -16.05 -7.96
N GLY A 157 8.85 -16.00 -8.77
CA GLY A 157 8.77 -15.61 -10.17
C GLY A 157 7.70 -16.39 -10.98
N PRO A 158 7.77 -17.74 -11.02
CA PRO A 158 6.77 -18.53 -11.74
C PRO A 158 5.34 -18.37 -11.20
N ILE A 159 5.19 -18.12 -9.89
CA ILE A 159 3.90 -17.97 -9.24
C ILE A 159 3.33 -16.58 -9.57
N ALA A 160 4.16 -15.54 -9.51
CA ALA A 160 3.80 -14.19 -9.92
C ALA A 160 3.31 -14.14 -11.37
N ASP A 161 4.01 -14.82 -12.28
CA ASP A 161 3.64 -14.94 -13.69
C ASP A 161 2.31 -15.69 -13.88
N LYS A 162 2.11 -16.81 -13.15
CA LYS A 162 0.84 -17.57 -13.15
C LYS A 162 -0.35 -16.69 -12.74
N HIS A 163 -0.17 -15.84 -11.73
CA HIS A 163 -1.23 -15.00 -11.20
C HIS A 163 -1.40 -13.68 -11.95
N GLY A 164 -0.39 -13.21 -12.69
CA GLY A 164 -0.34 -11.87 -13.27
C GLY A 164 -0.33 -10.78 -12.20
N ILE A 165 0.26 -11.07 -11.03
CA ILE A 165 0.41 -10.15 -9.90
C ILE A 165 1.90 -9.87 -9.72
N TRP A 166 2.26 -8.60 -9.67
CA TRP A 166 3.64 -8.20 -9.47
C TRP A 166 4.15 -8.56 -8.08
N VAL A 167 5.42 -8.89 -7.97
CA VAL A 167 6.15 -8.94 -6.70
C VAL A 167 7.26 -7.90 -6.74
N GLY A 168 7.07 -6.82 -5.98
CA GLY A 168 8.02 -5.72 -5.84
C GLY A 168 9.01 -5.96 -4.70
N PHE A 169 10.29 -5.91 -5.01
CA PHE A 169 11.36 -6.05 -4.02
C PHE A 169 11.76 -4.68 -3.48
N HIS A 170 11.58 -4.50 -2.18
CA HIS A 170 11.92 -3.28 -1.45
C HIS A 170 13.39 -3.28 -1.03
N ASN A 171 14.07 -2.14 -1.19
CA ASN A 171 15.45 -1.96 -0.78
C ASN A 171 15.58 -1.19 0.53
N HIS A 172 16.64 -1.50 1.25
CA HIS A 172 17.20 -0.69 2.33
C HIS A 172 18.56 -0.09 1.92
N THR A 173 19.30 0.49 2.86
CA THR A 173 20.56 1.22 2.58
C THR A 173 21.73 0.37 2.08
N GLN A 174 21.64 -0.96 2.18
CA GLN A 174 22.62 -1.88 1.57
C GLN A 174 22.50 -2.01 0.04
N ILE A 175 21.61 -1.26 -0.59
CA ILE A 175 21.45 -1.20 -2.04
C ILE A 175 22.69 -0.61 -2.72
N THR A 176 22.94 -1.04 -3.95
CA THR A 176 23.91 -0.46 -4.89
C THR A 176 23.21 -0.10 -6.20
N PRO A 177 23.78 0.75 -7.07
CA PRO A 177 23.18 1.06 -8.38
C PRO A 177 22.93 -0.15 -9.28
N THR A 178 23.56 -1.30 -8.99
CA THR A 178 23.44 -2.54 -9.76
C THR A 178 22.72 -3.68 -9.02
N SER A 179 22.14 -3.42 -7.85
CA SER A 179 21.52 -4.48 -7.03
C SER A 179 20.39 -5.22 -7.73
N TYR A 180 19.68 -4.57 -8.64
CA TYR A 180 18.62 -5.18 -9.44
C TYR A 180 19.08 -5.62 -10.84
N ASP A 181 20.32 -5.37 -11.19
CA ASP A 181 20.90 -5.91 -12.42
C ASP A 181 21.15 -7.41 -12.28
N GLY A 182 20.97 -8.16 -13.32
CA GLY A 182 21.22 -9.61 -13.30
C GLY A 182 20.01 -10.48 -13.00
N ALA A 183 20.25 -11.65 -12.38
CA ALA A 183 19.28 -12.76 -12.41
C ALA A 183 18.02 -12.57 -11.57
N MET A 184 18.01 -11.66 -10.58
CA MET A 184 16.89 -11.61 -9.63
C MET A 184 15.54 -11.34 -10.31
N LEU A 185 15.48 -10.33 -11.16
CA LEU A 185 14.25 -9.97 -11.90
C LEU A 185 14.00 -10.88 -13.11
N SER A 186 14.99 -11.67 -13.54
CA SER A 186 14.83 -12.60 -14.67
C SER A 186 14.08 -13.89 -14.34
N TYR A 187 13.84 -14.17 -13.05
CA TYR A 187 13.11 -15.36 -12.63
C TYR A 187 11.60 -15.29 -12.91
N GLY A 188 11.06 -14.12 -13.29
CA GLY A 188 9.66 -13.95 -13.67
C GLY A 188 9.40 -12.59 -14.33
N LYS A 189 8.39 -12.54 -15.20
CA LYS A 189 7.96 -11.31 -15.88
C LYS A 189 7.32 -10.31 -14.93
N HIS A 190 6.65 -10.84 -13.88
CA HIS A 190 5.96 -10.06 -12.85
C HIS A 190 6.82 -9.88 -11.58
N LEU A 191 8.16 -9.98 -11.71
CA LEU A 191 9.06 -9.52 -10.65
C LEU A 191 9.48 -8.09 -10.94
N GLY A 192 9.35 -7.22 -9.95
CA GLY A 192 9.58 -5.78 -10.08
C GLY A 192 10.29 -5.18 -8.87
N ILE A 193 10.30 -3.88 -8.84
CA ILE A 193 11.02 -3.05 -7.88
C ILE A 193 10.01 -2.18 -7.15
N ASN A 194 10.01 -2.24 -5.83
CA ASN A 194 9.45 -1.22 -4.94
C ASN A 194 10.66 -0.41 -4.44
N LEU A 195 10.97 0.69 -5.12
CA LEU A 195 12.18 1.46 -4.86
C LEU A 195 11.95 2.48 -3.74
N ASP A 196 12.63 2.29 -2.61
CA ASP A 196 12.76 3.35 -1.62
C ASP A 196 13.89 4.30 -2.02
N ILE A 197 13.51 5.52 -2.45
CA ILE A 197 14.44 6.53 -2.93
C ILE A 197 15.29 7.14 -1.81
N GLY A 198 14.76 7.19 -0.58
CA GLY A 198 15.50 7.67 0.58
C GLY A 198 16.57 6.70 1.02
N HIS A 199 16.25 5.41 1.08
CA HIS A 199 17.23 4.36 1.33
C HIS A 199 18.28 4.28 0.23
N TYR A 200 17.88 4.49 -1.04
CA TYR A 200 18.80 4.52 -2.16
C TYR A 200 19.84 5.64 -1.99
N VAL A 201 19.37 6.88 -1.74
CA VAL A 201 20.26 8.03 -1.56
C VAL A 201 21.13 7.89 -0.32
N ALA A 202 20.58 7.39 0.79
CA ALA A 202 21.32 7.17 2.02
C ALA A 202 22.44 6.12 1.85
N GLY A 203 22.16 5.02 1.12
CA GLY A 203 23.11 3.93 0.93
C GLY A 203 24.15 4.18 -0.14
N THR A 204 23.79 4.82 -1.27
CA THR A 204 24.69 5.03 -2.41
C THR A 204 25.37 6.40 -2.41
N GLY A 205 24.75 7.40 -1.77
CA GLY A 205 25.15 8.80 -1.91
C GLY A 205 24.77 9.44 -3.24
N GLU A 206 24.10 8.71 -4.14
CA GLU A 206 23.75 9.11 -5.50
C GLU A 206 22.27 9.48 -5.63
N SER A 207 21.92 10.27 -6.66
CA SER A 207 20.52 10.53 -7.02
C SER A 207 19.83 9.25 -7.49
N ALA A 208 18.56 9.05 -7.09
CA ALA A 208 17.76 7.92 -7.57
C ALA A 208 17.26 8.10 -9.01
N ILE A 209 17.32 9.31 -9.59
CA ILE A 209 16.78 9.59 -10.93
C ILE A 209 17.40 8.72 -12.03
N PRO A 210 18.74 8.57 -12.14
CA PRO A 210 19.33 7.69 -13.14
C PRO A 210 18.94 6.22 -12.96
N PHE A 211 18.76 5.77 -11.71
CA PHE A 211 18.28 4.43 -11.43
C PHE A 211 16.82 4.24 -11.89
N ILE A 212 15.94 5.20 -11.59
CA ILE A 212 14.53 5.19 -12.04
C ILE A 212 14.47 5.19 -13.58
N GLU A 213 15.26 6.04 -14.25
CA GLU A 213 15.35 6.09 -15.71
C GLU A 213 15.73 4.73 -16.33
N LYS A 214 16.70 4.06 -15.74
CA LYS A 214 17.17 2.74 -16.19
C LYS A 214 16.17 1.61 -15.98
N HIS A 215 15.40 1.64 -14.87
CA HIS A 215 14.59 0.51 -14.41
C HIS A 215 13.07 0.80 -14.42
N HIS A 216 12.62 1.92 -15.00
CA HIS A 216 11.23 2.37 -14.92
C HIS A 216 10.19 1.34 -15.37
N ASP A 217 10.53 0.46 -16.31
CA ASP A 217 9.69 -0.62 -16.82
C ASP A 217 9.49 -1.77 -15.82
N ARG A 218 10.31 -1.81 -14.78
CA ARG A 218 10.26 -2.83 -13.72
C ARG A 218 9.88 -2.23 -12.35
N ILE A 219 9.79 -0.91 -12.23
CA ILE A 219 9.31 -0.27 -11.01
C ILE A 219 7.78 -0.39 -10.94
N ILE A 220 7.28 -0.90 -9.82
CA ILE A 220 5.83 -1.02 -9.56
C ILE A 220 5.31 0.04 -8.60
N SER A 221 6.18 0.60 -7.78
CA SER A 221 5.93 1.74 -6.88
C SER A 221 7.24 2.32 -6.37
N LEU A 222 7.21 3.58 -5.93
CA LEU A 222 8.30 4.19 -5.16
C LEU A 222 7.86 4.33 -3.70
N HIS A 223 8.79 4.16 -2.76
CA HIS A 223 8.63 4.74 -1.44
C HIS A 223 9.28 6.13 -1.45
N LEU A 224 8.43 7.13 -1.21
CA LEU A 224 8.85 8.52 -1.06
C LEU A 224 9.28 8.72 0.38
N LYS A 225 10.58 8.82 0.56
CA LYS A 225 11.25 9.01 1.86
C LYS A 225 12.37 10.02 1.68
N ASP A 226 12.53 10.92 2.63
CA ASP A 226 13.67 11.82 2.63
C ASP A 226 14.69 11.42 3.70
N ARG A 227 15.94 11.30 3.30
CA ARG A 227 17.05 10.89 4.17
C ARG A 227 18.31 11.70 3.89
N LYS A 228 19.19 11.77 4.89
CA LYS A 228 20.56 12.22 4.69
C LYS A 228 21.40 11.10 4.07
N LYS A 229 22.39 11.50 3.24
CA LYS A 229 23.43 10.60 2.69
C LYS A 229 24.24 9.91 3.78
N ASN A 230 25.07 8.93 3.37
CA ASN A 230 25.97 8.18 4.26
C ASN A 230 25.24 7.50 5.42
N ASP A 231 24.17 6.77 5.09
CA ASP A 231 23.28 6.11 6.05
C ASP A 231 22.72 7.05 7.13
N GLY A 232 22.54 8.33 6.75
CA GLY A 232 22.05 9.36 7.64
C GLY A 232 20.57 9.23 8.01
N PRO A 233 20.06 10.07 8.92
CA PRO A 233 18.70 9.94 9.46
C PRO A 233 17.61 10.21 8.41
N ASN A 234 16.42 9.70 8.71
CA ASN A 234 15.19 10.09 8.03
C ASN A 234 14.82 11.54 8.39
N MET A 235 14.39 12.30 7.41
CA MET A 235 14.11 13.73 7.53
C MET A 235 12.69 14.06 7.02
N PRO A 236 12.08 15.14 7.49
CA PRO A 236 10.91 15.70 6.82
C PRO A 236 11.20 16.02 5.36
N PHE A 237 10.21 15.88 4.48
CA PHE A 237 10.38 16.10 3.05
C PHE A 237 10.94 17.50 2.74
N GLY A 238 12.02 17.55 1.98
CA GLY A 238 12.76 18.78 1.62
C GLY A 238 13.84 19.18 2.62
N GLU A 239 14.04 18.45 3.71
CA GLU A 239 15.07 18.72 4.72
C GLU A 239 16.24 17.71 4.66
N GLY A 240 16.08 16.63 3.89
CA GLY A 240 17.10 15.62 3.64
C GLY A 240 17.98 15.91 2.43
N ASP A 241 18.57 14.85 1.90
CA ASP A 241 19.40 14.88 0.69
C ASP A 241 18.73 14.10 -0.46
N THR A 242 17.56 13.50 -0.20
CA THR A 242 16.76 12.83 -1.22
C THR A 242 16.00 13.88 -2.02
N GLN A 243 16.20 13.87 -3.31
CA GLN A 243 15.60 14.84 -4.23
C GLN A 243 14.13 14.47 -4.53
N VAL A 244 13.27 14.45 -3.48
CA VAL A 244 11.88 13.99 -3.59
C VAL A 244 11.09 14.80 -4.62
N ALA A 245 11.23 16.13 -4.61
CA ALA A 245 10.52 17.00 -5.56
C ALA A 245 10.96 16.75 -7.00
N GLU A 246 12.27 16.62 -7.24
CA GLU A 246 12.84 16.35 -8.56
C GLU A 246 12.43 14.97 -9.08
N VAL A 247 12.37 13.95 -8.20
CA VAL A 247 11.86 12.62 -8.57
C VAL A 247 10.39 12.70 -8.99
N LEU A 248 9.55 13.42 -8.25
CA LEU A 248 8.13 13.61 -8.60
C LEU A 248 7.97 14.35 -9.94
N GLN A 249 8.74 15.40 -10.17
CA GLN A 249 8.76 16.10 -11.45
C GLN A 249 9.26 15.22 -12.59
N PHE A 250 10.24 14.34 -12.33
CA PHE A 250 10.73 13.37 -13.30
C PHE A 250 9.64 12.33 -13.63
N MET A 251 8.89 11.84 -12.64
CA MET A 251 7.73 10.97 -12.86
C MET A 251 6.67 11.64 -13.74
N LYS A 252 6.31 12.89 -13.42
CA LYS A 252 5.33 13.69 -14.19
C LYS A 252 5.79 13.88 -15.65
N LYS A 253 7.04 14.31 -15.84
CA LYS A 253 7.63 14.56 -17.17
C LYS A 253 7.61 13.33 -18.08
N ASN A 254 7.90 12.17 -17.52
CA ASN A 254 7.96 10.90 -18.26
C ASN A 254 6.63 10.13 -18.25
N GLN A 255 5.60 10.63 -17.57
CA GLN A 255 4.28 10.01 -17.48
C GLN A 255 4.34 8.57 -16.94
N PHE A 256 5.20 8.33 -15.94
CA PHE A 256 5.30 7.01 -15.34
C PHE A 256 4.01 6.65 -14.60
N ALA A 257 3.53 5.41 -14.81
CA ALA A 257 2.26 4.94 -14.27
C ALA A 257 2.35 4.41 -12.84
N PHE A 258 3.55 4.13 -12.33
CA PHE A 258 3.72 3.63 -10.97
C PHE A 258 3.51 4.75 -9.94
N PRO A 259 2.87 4.48 -8.80
CA PRO A 259 2.63 5.47 -7.76
C PRO A 259 3.89 5.78 -6.94
N GLY A 260 3.86 6.92 -6.26
CA GLY A 260 4.79 7.25 -5.18
C GLY A 260 4.09 7.16 -3.83
N ASP A 261 4.46 6.19 -3.01
CA ASP A 261 3.90 5.96 -1.68
C ASP A 261 4.74 6.63 -0.61
N ILE A 262 4.14 7.52 0.15
CA ILE A 262 4.80 8.18 1.30
C ILE A 262 5.16 7.12 2.33
N GLU A 263 6.42 7.08 2.76
CA GLU A 263 6.84 6.30 3.92
C GLU A 263 7.40 7.22 5.02
N LEU A 264 6.55 7.47 6.01
CA LEU A 264 6.87 8.33 7.16
C LEU A 264 7.74 7.56 8.16
N GLU A 265 9.02 7.93 8.25
CA GLU A 265 9.94 7.32 9.21
C GLU A 265 10.78 8.34 10.01
N TYR A 266 10.69 9.64 9.70
CA TYR A 266 11.34 10.62 10.55
C TYR A 266 10.63 10.75 11.91
N PRO A 267 11.35 11.20 12.96
CA PRO A 267 10.75 11.42 14.27
C PRO A 267 9.58 12.40 14.21
N ILE A 268 8.44 11.98 14.73
CA ILE A 268 7.25 12.84 14.76
C ILE A 268 7.49 13.98 15.75
N PRO A 269 7.35 15.26 15.35
CA PRO A 269 7.53 16.39 16.23
C PRO A 269 6.58 16.38 17.43
N GLU A 270 7.01 16.95 18.55
CA GLU A 270 6.15 17.13 19.72
C GLU A 270 4.86 17.86 19.38
N GLY A 271 3.72 17.39 19.86
CA GLY A 271 2.39 17.93 19.56
C GLY A 271 1.83 17.60 18.17
N SER A 272 2.57 16.81 17.36
CA SER A 272 2.11 16.25 16.09
C SER A 272 1.71 14.77 16.23
N ASN A 273 1.30 14.16 15.12
CA ASN A 273 1.05 12.72 14.99
C ASN A 273 1.25 12.27 13.53
N ALA A 274 1.22 10.97 13.29
CA ALA A 274 1.47 10.42 11.95
C ALA A 274 0.51 10.96 10.89
N VAL A 275 -0.78 11.16 11.20
CA VAL A 275 -1.77 11.72 10.24
C VAL A 275 -1.39 13.14 9.83
N LYS A 276 -1.03 14.00 10.78
CA LYS A 276 -0.62 15.39 10.48
C LYS A 276 0.64 15.43 9.63
N GLU A 277 1.62 14.56 9.95
CA GLU A 277 2.89 14.51 9.21
C GLU A 277 2.72 13.89 7.82
N VAL A 278 1.96 12.83 7.66
CA VAL A 278 1.62 12.29 6.33
C VAL A 278 0.87 13.34 5.50
N ALA A 279 -0.12 14.04 6.08
CA ALA A 279 -0.80 15.13 5.38
C ALA A 279 0.16 16.28 5.00
N ARG A 280 1.23 16.54 5.78
CA ARG A 280 2.31 17.49 5.43
C ARG A 280 3.09 16.98 4.22
N CYS A 281 3.43 15.69 4.18
CA CYS A 281 4.09 15.07 3.03
C CYS A 281 3.21 15.12 1.77
N VAL A 282 1.89 14.88 1.88
CA VAL A 282 0.95 14.99 0.76
C VAL A 282 0.98 16.41 0.17
N ARG A 283 0.88 17.44 1.01
CA ARG A 283 0.98 18.84 0.55
C ARG A 283 2.32 19.19 -0.09
N PHE A 284 3.41 18.59 0.38
CA PHE A 284 4.73 18.74 -0.27
C PHE A 284 4.70 18.13 -1.68
N CYS A 285 4.17 16.92 -1.84
CA CYS A 285 4.06 16.26 -3.13
C CYS A 285 3.14 17.04 -4.10
N GLU A 286 1.98 17.48 -3.64
CA GLU A 286 1.07 18.32 -4.40
C GLU A 286 1.78 19.58 -4.92
N LYS A 287 2.45 20.32 -4.03
CA LYS A 287 3.21 21.52 -4.40
C LYS A 287 4.33 21.24 -5.40
N ALA A 288 5.02 20.10 -5.27
CA ALA A 288 6.08 19.72 -6.18
C ALA A 288 5.55 19.35 -7.57
N LEU A 289 4.28 18.96 -7.69
CA LEU A 289 3.66 18.53 -8.95
C LEU A 289 2.81 19.61 -9.64
N VAL A 290 2.56 20.71 -8.99
CA VAL A 290 1.93 21.89 -9.62
C VAL A 290 2.94 22.62 -10.47
#